data_44cc85502ec6dedceed83ed39e59825c
#
_entry.id   44cc85502ec6dedceed83ed39e59825c
#
_cell.length_a   1.000
_cell.length_b   1.000
_cell.length_c   1.000
_cell.angle_alpha   90.00
_cell.angle_beta   90.00
_cell.angle_gamma   90.00
#
_symmetry.space_group_name_H-M   'P 1'
#
loop_
_entity.id
_entity.type
_entity.pdbx_description
1 polymer ?
#
loop_
_entity_poly.entity_id
_entity_poly.type
_entity_poly.pdbx_seq_one_letter_code
_entity_poly.pdbx_strand_id
1 'polypeptide(L)'
;MAVPTTSVQLIVFGERGQTDFEGVLRDVAAAGFPAIEAGNLFASHGEETARRLLTEYNIQISGAHFGYGDYADPAKLASHIAYAKSLGVHNLMCSGVSDSKTVEGYKKSAQLFNAIGKQLADEGLTFNYHNHAWEFDDLGGVNGMQILDSETDPALVKYNLDVFWIHYGNHDPVGFIEAHKDRTGYFHFKDGTKQVNTEGKTVPHFTELGRGSVDLKAAYEAALAANAEWIVAEQDRTELTPAESVTISRQYLRELGA
;
A
#
# COMPACT_ATOMS: atom_id res chain seq x y z
N MET A 1 21.64 6.68 6.21
CA MET A 1 20.16 6.70 6.10
C MET A 1 19.62 5.69 7.11
N ALA A 2 18.46 5.93 7.71
CA ALA A 2 17.82 4.93 8.57
C ALA A 2 17.34 3.76 7.71
N VAL A 3 17.36 2.55 8.25
CA VAL A 3 16.77 1.37 7.59
C VAL A 3 15.25 1.48 7.77
N PRO A 4 14.44 1.37 6.69
CA PRO A 4 13.00 1.43 6.80
C PRO A 4 12.46 0.23 7.60
N THR A 5 11.34 0.45 8.30
CA THR A 5 10.64 -0.64 8.96
C THR A 5 9.87 -1.46 7.92
N THR A 6 9.93 -2.79 8.05
CA THR A 6 9.19 -3.68 7.15
C THR A 6 7.81 -4.02 7.70
N SER A 7 6.85 -4.13 6.79
CA SER A 7 5.47 -4.50 7.08
C SER A 7 4.95 -5.50 6.03
N VAL A 8 3.84 -6.14 6.28
CA VAL A 8 3.12 -6.96 5.30
C VAL A 8 1.65 -6.56 5.24
N GLN A 9 1.15 -6.39 4.01
CA GLN A 9 -0.27 -6.15 3.77
C GLN A 9 -1.05 -7.47 3.84
N LEU A 10 -2.13 -7.49 4.63
CA LEU A 10 -2.82 -8.73 4.96
C LEU A 10 -3.69 -9.32 3.85
N ILE A 11 -3.81 -8.67 2.69
CA ILE A 11 -4.62 -9.17 1.56
C ILE A 11 -4.21 -10.58 1.11
N VAL A 12 -2.92 -10.91 1.21
CA VAL A 12 -2.40 -12.24 0.83
C VAL A 12 -3.03 -13.37 1.64
N PHE A 13 -3.52 -13.11 2.85
CA PHE A 13 -4.18 -14.10 3.68
C PHE A 13 -5.64 -14.37 3.29
N GLY A 14 -6.22 -13.54 2.40
CA GLY A 14 -7.59 -13.70 1.90
C GLY A 14 -8.61 -13.81 3.03
N GLU A 15 -9.50 -14.80 2.95
CA GLU A 15 -10.56 -15.01 3.95
C GLU A 15 -10.02 -15.34 5.36
N ARG A 16 -8.80 -15.88 5.48
CA ARG A 16 -8.19 -16.12 6.80
C ARG A 16 -8.02 -14.82 7.59
N GLY A 17 -7.78 -13.70 6.91
CA GLY A 17 -7.74 -12.40 7.55
C GLY A 17 -9.00 -12.06 8.34
N GLN A 18 -10.15 -12.65 7.99
CA GLN A 18 -11.43 -12.47 8.68
C GLN A 18 -11.75 -13.62 9.65
N THR A 19 -11.39 -14.86 9.30
CA THR A 19 -11.84 -16.07 10.02
C THR A 19 -10.84 -16.62 11.02
N ASP A 20 -9.53 -16.30 10.87
CA ASP A 20 -8.43 -16.81 11.70
C ASP A 20 -7.36 -15.72 11.92
N PHE A 21 -7.77 -14.57 12.43
CA PHE A 21 -6.88 -13.41 12.60
C PHE A 21 -5.69 -13.71 13.52
N GLU A 22 -5.90 -14.48 14.59
CA GLU A 22 -4.82 -14.91 15.49
C GLU A 22 -3.79 -15.78 14.76
N GLY A 23 -4.24 -16.75 13.94
CA GLY A 23 -3.35 -17.54 13.09
C GLY A 23 -2.59 -16.73 12.07
N VAL A 24 -3.22 -15.69 11.50
CA VAL A 24 -2.55 -14.73 10.60
C VAL A 24 -1.44 -13.98 11.33
N LEU A 25 -1.69 -13.43 12.51
CA LEU A 25 -0.65 -12.70 13.27
C LEU A 25 0.49 -13.62 13.71
N ARG A 26 0.18 -14.87 14.07
CA ARG A 26 1.19 -15.88 14.36
C ARG A 26 2.10 -16.14 13.15
N ASP A 27 1.52 -16.30 11.95
CA ASP A 27 2.27 -16.54 10.71
C ASP A 27 3.14 -15.31 10.36
N VAL A 28 2.61 -14.09 10.50
CA VAL A 28 3.34 -12.83 10.31
C VAL A 28 4.51 -12.70 11.27
N ALA A 29 4.28 -12.97 12.57
CA ALA A 29 5.33 -12.93 13.58
C ALA A 29 6.40 -14.01 13.32
N ALA A 30 6.01 -15.24 12.94
CA ALA A 30 6.92 -16.33 12.60
C ALA A 30 7.79 -15.99 11.38
N ALA A 31 7.24 -15.31 10.37
CA ALA A 31 8.01 -14.79 9.24
C ALA A 31 9.00 -13.68 9.66
N GLY A 32 8.73 -13.01 10.77
CA GLY A 32 9.56 -11.95 11.34
C GLY A 32 9.25 -10.56 10.79
N PHE A 33 8.00 -10.30 10.41
CA PHE A 33 7.52 -8.95 10.19
C PHE A 33 7.15 -8.29 11.51
N PRO A 34 7.65 -7.08 11.81
CA PRO A 34 7.29 -6.35 13.02
C PRO A 34 5.96 -5.60 12.91
N ALA A 35 5.41 -5.48 11.69
CA ALA A 35 4.23 -4.70 11.43
C ALA A 35 3.35 -5.30 10.34
N ILE A 36 2.09 -4.88 10.33
CA ILE A 36 1.09 -5.20 9.30
C ILE A 36 0.48 -3.91 8.73
N GLU A 37 0.02 -3.99 7.49
CA GLU A 37 -0.94 -3.06 6.92
C GLU A 37 -2.29 -3.78 6.76
N ALA A 38 -3.37 -3.14 7.15
CA ALA A 38 -4.71 -3.73 7.10
C ALA A 38 -5.79 -2.64 6.99
N GLY A 39 -7.04 -3.03 6.81
CA GLY A 39 -8.20 -2.16 6.98
C GLY A 39 -8.51 -1.89 8.46
N ASN A 40 -9.78 -1.63 8.76
CA ASN A 40 -10.24 -1.39 10.13
C ASN A 40 -10.40 -2.71 10.90
N LEU A 41 -9.37 -3.10 11.64
CA LEU A 41 -9.36 -4.34 12.44
C LEU A 41 -10.43 -4.35 13.53
N PHE A 42 -10.84 -3.18 14.06
CA PHE A 42 -11.89 -3.12 15.07
C PHE A 42 -13.25 -3.47 14.49
N ALA A 43 -13.52 -3.02 13.26
CA ALA A 43 -14.74 -3.39 12.55
C ALA A 43 -14.78 -4.89 12.21
N SER A 44 -13.61 -5.49 11.93
CA SER A 44 -13.50 -6.89 11.53
C SER A 44 -13.46 -7.87 12.71
N HIS A 45 -12.80 -7.51 13.83
CA HIS A 45 -12.46 -8.45 14.90
C HIS A 45 -12.90 -7.97 16.30
N GLY A 46 -13.41 -6.75 16.41
CA GLY A 46 -13.65 -6.06 17.68
C GLY A 46 -12.38 -5.46 18.28
N GLU A 47 -12.53 -4.34 18.97
CA GLU A 47 -11.41 -3.56 19.50
C GLU A 47 -10.57 -4.35 20.52
N GLU A 48 -11.22 -5.00 21.48
CA GLU A 48 -10.55 -5.76 22.54
C GLU A 48 -9.69 -6.88 21.95
N THR A 49 -10.25 -7.67 21.02
CA THR A 49 -9.54 -8.78 20.37
C THR A 49 -8.35 -8.27 19.56
N ALA A 50 -8.56 -7.22 18.73
CA ALA A 50 -7.49 -6.68 17.91
C ALA A 50 -6.33 -6.16 18.77
N ARG A 51 -6.60 -5.37 19.82
CA ARG A 51 -5.56 -4.84 20.71
C ARG A 51 -4.80 -5.93 21.45
N ARG A 52 -5.52 -6.92 21.98
CA ARG A 52 -4.92 -8.05 22.69
C ARG A 52 -3.97 -8.81 21.77
N LEU A 53 -4.40 -9.20 20.59
CA LEU A 53 -3.60 -9.99 19.66
C LEU A 53 -2.39 -9.21 19.12
N LEU A 54 -2.55 -7.93 18.75
CA LEU A 54 -1.43 -7.10 18.32
C LEU A 54 -0.36 -6.99 19.41
N THR A 55 -0.78 -6.85 20.67
CA THR A 55 0.13 -6.82 21.83
C THR A 55 0.80 -8.16 22.07
N GLU A 56 0.04 -9.25 22.04
CA GLU A 56 0.53 -10.61 22.29
C GLU A 56 1.60 -11.03 21.27
N TYR A 57 1.40 -10.72 20.01
CA TYR A 57 2.36 -11.02 18.95
C TYR A 57 3.40 -9.91 18.71
N ASN A 58 3.34 -8.82 19.48
CA ASN A 58 4.23 -7.65 19.36
C ASN A 58 4.27 -7.11 17.92
N ILE A 59 3.10 -6.96 17.31
CA ILE A 59 2.93 -6.48 15.92
C ILE A 59 2.35 -5.06 15.95
N GLN A 60 2.98 -4.16 15.22
CA GLN A 60 2.51 -2.79 15.00
C GLN A 60 1.61 -2.71 13.76
N ILE A 61 0.88 -1.61 13.62
CA ILE A 61 0.17 -1.29 12.39
C ILE A 61 0.95 -0.17 11.69
N SER A 62 1.52 -0.46 10.51
CA SER A 62 2.24 0.52 9.70
C SER A 62 1.31 1.54 9.06
N GLY A 63 0.12 1.11 8.68
CA GLY A 63 -0.88 1.95 8.04
C GLY A 63 -2.23 1.28 7.92
N ALA A 64 -3.25 2.08 7.66
CA ALA A 64 -4.61 1.63 7.44
C ALA A 64 -5.08 1.95 6.01
N HIS A 65 -5.48 0.91 5.26
CA HIS A 65 -5.77 0.98 3.84
C HIS A 65 -7.26 0.85 3.56
N PHE A 66 -7.81 1.83 2.83
CA PHE A 66 -9.21 1.91 2.49
C PHE A 66 -9.41 2.28 1.02
N GLY A 67 -10.61 2.05 0.49
CA GLY A 67 -10.96 2.45 -0.86
C GLY A 67 -11.44 3.90 -0.96
N TYR A 68 -11.45 4.45 -2.17
CA TYR A 68 -11.97 5.80 -2.45
C TYR A 68 -13.36 6.06 -1.83
N GLY A 69 -14.27 5.08 -1.90
CA GLY A 69 -15.63 5.22 -1.36
C GLY A 69 -15.70 5.40 0.16
N ASP A 70 -14.70 4.94 0.90
CA ASP A 70 -14.63 5.13 2.34
C ASP A 70 -14.21 6.56 2.70
N TYR A 71 -13.34 7.14 1.89
CA TYR A 71 -12.92 8.53 2.03
C TYR A 71 -13.97 9.54 1.53
N ALA A 72 -14.77 9.15 0.54
CA ALA A 72 -15.87 9.98 0.03
C ALA A 72 -17.09 10.02 0.97
N ASP A 73 -17.15 9.14 1.98
CA ASP A 73 -18.19 9.10 3.00
C ASP A 73 -17.67 9.75 4.31
N PRO A 74 -18.19 10.92 4.72
CA PRO A 74 -17.71 11.61 5.91
C PRO A 74 -17.85 10.80 7.22
N ALA A 75 -18.86 9.93 7.34
CA ALA A 75 -19.07 9.13 8.54
C ALA A 75 -18.02 8.00 8.62
N LYS A 76 -17.70 7.37 7.50
CA LYS A 76 -16.64 6.37 7.42
C LYS A 76 -15.27 7.01 7.68
N LEU A 77 -14.98 8.15 7.05
CA LEU A 77 -13.74 8.89 7.28
C LEU A 77 -13.54 9.22 8.76
N ALA A 78 -14.57 9.74 9.43
CA ALA A 78 -14.52 10.03 10.87
C ALA A 78 -14.22 8.76 11.71
N SER A 79 -14.83 7.62 11.35
CA SER A 79 -14.55 6.34 11.98
C SER A 79 -13.10 5.87 11.76
N HIS A 80 -12.56 6.03 10.55
CA HIS A 80 -11.18 5.65 10.24
C HIS A 80 -10.15 6.53 10.95
N ILE A 81 -10.42 7.83 11.08
CA ILE A 81 -9.60 8.76 11.86
C ILE A 81 -9.57 8.32 13.34
N ALA A 82 -10.74 8.06 13.93
CA ALA A 82 -10.83 7.61 15.33
C ALA A 82 -10.08 6.29 15.54
N TYR A 83 -10.25 5.32 14.64
CA TYR A 83 -9.54 4.05 14.64
C TYR A 83 -8.02 4.25 14.58
N ALA A 84 -7.52 5.00 13.62
CA ALA A 84 -6.10 5.25 13.43
C ALA A 84 -5.48 5.90 14.68
N LYS A 85 -6.09 6.96 15.20
CA LYS A 85 -5.62 7.65 16.43
C LYS A 85 -5.61 6.73 17.64
N SER A 86 -6.59 5.85 17.78
CA SER A 86 -6.70 4.94 18.93
C SER A 86 -5.61 3.87 18.96
N LEU A 87 -4.98 3.58 17.82
CA LEU A 87 -3.87 2.62 17.66
C LEU A 87 -2.51 3.27 17.41
N GLY A 88 -2.44 4.60 17.35
CA GLY A 88 -1.22 5.31 17.01
C GLY A 88 -0.76 5.09 15.55
N VAL A 89 -1.69 4.77 14.66
CA VAL A 89 -1.44 4.65 13.22
C VAL A 89 -1.41 6.03 12.60
N HIS A 90 -0.32 6.39 11.92
CA HIS A 90 -0.18 7.71 11.31
C HIS A 90 -0.52 7.73 9.82
N ASN A 91 -0.35 6.61 9.11
CA ASN A 91 -0.50 6.51 7.67
C ASN A 91 -1.87 5.93 7.29
N LEU A 92 -2.67 6.70 6.57
CA LEU A 92 -3.93 6.24 5.98
C LEU A 92 -3.78 6.20 4.46
N MET A 93 -3.95 5.03 3.87
CA MET A 93 -3.83 4.80 2.44
C MET A 93 -5.20 4.78 1.77
N CYS A 94 -5.26 5.35 0.57
CA CYS A 94 -6.41 5.32 -0.30
C CYS A 94 -6.05 4.71 -1.64
N SER A 95 -6.78 3.67 -2.04
CA SER A 95 -6.74 3.13 -3.41
C SER A 95 -7.94 3.61 -4.21
N GLY A 96 -7.69 3.88 -5.50
CA GLY A 96 -8.71 4.21 -6.47
C GLY A 96 -9.15 5.67 -6.43
N VAL A 97 -9.95 6.00 -7.42
CA VAL A 97 -10.48 7.34 -7.70
C VAL A 97 -11.97 7.25 -8.03
N SER A 98 -12.65 8.39 -8.19
CA SER A 98 -14.09 8.41 -8.50
C SER A 98 -14.43 7.76 -9.85
N ASP A 99 -13.56 7.95 -10.84
CA ASP A 99 -13.62 7.31 -12.15
C ASP A 99 -12.20 7.29 -12.76
N SER A 100 -11.61 6.10 -12.87
CA SER A 100 -10.25 5.92 -13.39
C SER A 100 -10.17 5.96 -14.92
N LYS A 101 -11.29 6.15 -15.63
CA LYS A 101 -11.35 6.17 -17.09
C LYS A 101 -11.48 7.59 -17.66
N THR A 102 -11.54 8.60 -16.80
CA THR A 102 -11.73 9.98 -17.23
C THR A 102 -10.82 10.98 -16.51
N VAL A 103 -10.38 12.01 -17.22
CA VAL A 103 -9.64 13.15 -16.65
C VAL A 103 -10.46 13.81 -15.54
N GLU A 104 -11.76 13.97 -15.73
CA GLU A 104 -12.65 14.60 -14.73
C GLU A 104 -12.75 13.77 -13.45
N GLY A 105 -12.74 12.42 -13.55
CA GLY A 105 -12.73 11.53 -12.41
C GLY A 105 -11.48 11.71 -11.55
N TYR A 106 -10.31 11.85 -12.15
CA TYR A 106 -9.07 12.15 -11.43
C TYR A 106 -9.07 13.54 -10.80
N LYS A 107 -9.51 14.59 -11.52
CA LYS A 107 -9.62 15.95 -10.99
C LYS A 107 -10.56 16.03 -9.79
N LYS A 108 -11.73 15.40 -9.90
CA LYS A 108 -12.67 15.29 -8.78
C LYS A 108 -12.05 14.59 -7.56
N SER A 109 -11.27 13.54 -7.81
CA SER A 109 -10.59 12.81 -6.74
C SER A 109 -9.46 13.64 -6.13
N ALA A 110 -8.69 14.38 -6.92
CA ALA A 110 -7.65 15.28 -6.43
C ALA A 110 -8.21 16.37 -5.49
N GLN A 111 -9.37 16.94 -5.84
CA GLN A 111 -10.06 17.91 -4.95
C GLN A 111 -10.45 17.28 -3.62
N LEU A 112 -11.01 16.06 -3.65
CA LEU A 112 -11.35 15.32 -2.44
C LEU A 112 -10.09 14.99 -1.63
N PHE A 113 -9.03 14.51 -2.27
CA PHE A 113 -7.77 14.13 -1.60
C PHE A 113 -7.09 15.32 -0.93
N ASN A 114 -7.09 16.50 -1.54
CA ASN A 114 -6.61 17.72 -0.90
C ASN A 114 -7.41 18.06 0.37
N ALA A 115 -8.74 17.96 0.31
CA ALA A 115 -9.60 18.24 1.47
C ALA A 115 -9.37 17.23 2.60
N ILE A 116 -9.27 15.93 2.26
CA ILE A 116 -8.99 14.86 3.22
C ILE A 116 -7.58 14.99 3.77
N GLY A 117 -6.58 15.23 2.93
CA GLY A 117 -5.20 15.42 3.36
C GLY A 117 -5.06 16.55 4.38
N LYS A 118 -5.78 17.66 4.16
CA LYS A 118 -5.85 18.75 5.15
C LYS A 118 -6.50 18.28 6.45
N GLN A 119 -7.66 17.61 6.39
CA GLN A 119 -8.36 17.12 7.58
C GLN A 119 -7.48 16.14 8.37
N LEU A 120 -6.79 15.22 7.68
CA LEU A 120 -5.90 14.25 8.31
C LEU A 120 -4.67 14.95 8.94
N ALA A 121 -4.09 15.92 8.27
CA ALA A 121 -2.97 16.69 8.80
C ALA A 121 -3.36 17.47 10.07
N ASP A 122 -4.55 18.06 10.13
CA ASP A 122 -5.09 18.74 11.32
C ASP A 122 -5.25 17.76 12.52
N GLU A 123 -5.37 16.44 12.23
CA GLU A 123 -5.46 15.36 13.23
C GLU A 123 -4.12 14.64 13.50
N GLY A 124 -3.02 15.10 12.89
CA GLY A 124 -1.68 14.50 13.02
C GLY A 124 -1.51 13.20 12.24
N LEU A 125 -2.31 13.01 11.19
CA LEU A 125 -2.30 11.84 10.31
C LEU A 125 -1.84 12.23 8.91
N THR A 126 -1.40 11.25 8.13
CA THR A 126 -0.93 11.43 6.74
C THR A 126 -1.85 10.69 5.78
N PHE A 127 -2.32 11.41 4.75
CA PHE A 127 -3.01 10.80 3.62
C PHE A 127 -1.98 10.34 2.57
N ASN A 128 -2.08 9.08 2.17
CA ASN A 128 -1.23 8.49 1.14
C ASN A 128 -2.10 7.89 0.02
N TYR A 129 -1.90 8.33 -1.21
CA TYR A 129 -2.55 7.70 -2.37
C TYR A 129 -1.73 6.50 -2.82
N HIS A 130 -2.35 5.34 -2.93
CA HIS A 130 -1.75 4.11 -3.43
C HIS A 130 -2.11 3.91 -4.90
N ASN A 131 -1.08 3.81 -5.75
CA ASN A 131 -1.27 3.60 -7.18
C ASN A 131 -1.42 2.13 -7.55
N HIS A 132 -2.11 1.92 -8.67
CA HIS A 132 -2.11 0.69 -9.45
C HIS A 132 -1.57 0.96 -10.86
N ALA A 133 -1.89 0.10 -11.83
CA ALA A 133 -1.46 0.30 -13.21
C ALA A 133 -2.39 1.21 -14.02
N TRP A 134 -3.67 1.28 -13.66
CA TRP A 134 -4.65 2.07 -14.41
C TRP A 134 -4.42 3.59 -14.34
N GLU A 135 -3.66 4.08 -13.36
CA GLU A 135 -3.24 5.48 -13.31
C GLU A 135 -2.28 5.86 -14.43
N PHE A 136 -1.68 4.87 -15.07
CA PHE A 136 -0.77 5.05 -16.20
C PHE A 136 -1.44 4.87 -17.56
N ASP A 137 -2.75 4.56 -17.59
CA ASP A 137 -3.54 4.50 -18.83
C ASP A 137 -3.60 5.89 -19.49
N ASP A 138 -3.50 5.94 -20.83
CA ASP A 138 -3.65 7.19 -21.59
C ASP A 138 -5.11 7.65 -21.61
N LEU A 139 -5.35 8.83 -21.11
CA LEU A 139 -6.65 9.50 -21.07
C LEU A 139 -6.77 10.63 -22.12
N GLY A 140 -6.07 10.48 -23.24
CA GLY A 140 -6.05 11.48 -24.33
C GLY A 140 -4.86 12.43 -24.24
N GLY A 141 -3.67 11.89 -24.03
CA GLY A 141 -2.39 12.62 -23.97
C GLY A 141 -1.96 12.98 -22.53
N VAL A 142 -2.70 12.53 -21.53
CA VAL A 142 -2.36 12.66 -20.11
C VAL A 142 -2.78 11.37 -19.38
N ASN A 143 -2.11 11.01 -18.30
CA ASN A 143 -2.51 9.89 -17.49
C ASN A 143 -2.95 10.31 -16.06
N GLY A 144 -3.50 9.38 -15.30
CA GLY A 144 -4.04 9.64 -13.97
C GLY A 144 -3.00 10.17 -12.98
N MET A 145 -1.76 9.60 -12.99
CA MET A 145 -0.70 10.08 -12.09
C MET A 145 -0.29 11.52 -12.40
N GLN A 146 -0.18 11.89 -13.68
CA GLN A 146 0.11 13.27 -14.10
C GLN A 146 -0.97 14.25 -13.64
N ILE A 147 -2.25 13.83 -13.65
CA ILE A 147 -3.35 14.65 -13.15
C ILE A 147 -3.24 14.79 -11.63
N LEU A 148 -3.02 13.69 -10.89
CA LEU A 148 -2.83 13.74 -9.43
C LEU A 148 -1.63 14.61 -9.06
N ASP A 149 -0.53 14.54 -9.81
CA ASP A 149 0.66 15.37 -9.58
C ASP A 149 0.36 16.87 -9.72
N SER A 150 -0.41 17.24 -10.73
CA SER A 150 -0.71 18.64 -11.03
C SER A 150 -1.85 19.24 -10.18
N GLU A 151 -2.79 18.41 -9.72
CA GLU A 151 -4.03 18.85 -9.06
C GLU A 151 -4.03 18.64 -7.54
N THR A 152 -3.00 17.97 -6.98
CA THR A 152 -2.90 17.75 -5.54
C THR A 152 -1.74 18.51 -4.90
N ASP A 153 -1.97 19.01 -3.68
CA ASP A 153 -0.93 19.63 -2.86
C ASP A 153 0.02 18.56 -2.30
N PRO A 154 1.31 18.55 -2.67
CA PRO A 154 2.27 17.56 -2.19
C PRO A 154 2.55 17.64 -0.67
N ALA A 155 2.16 18.72 0.01
CA ALA A 155 2.23 18.80 1.45
C ALA A 155 1.10 17.98 2.11
N LEU A 156 -0.06 17.89 1.47
CA LEU A 156 -1.27 17.26 2.00
C LEU A 156 -1.50 15.84 1.50
N VAL A 157 -1.12 15.57 0.25
CA VAL A 157 -1.33 14.28 -0.42
C VAL A 157 0.01 13.64 -0.68
N LYS A 158 0.35 12.63 0.11
CA LYS A 158 1.54 11.80 -0.11
C LYS A 158 1.20 10.60 -0.99
N TYR A 159 2.25 9.90 -1.44
CA TYR A 159 2.11 8.67 -2.21
C TYR A 159 2.60 7.45 -1.42
N ASN A 160 1.81 6.40 -1.46
CA ASN A 160 2.22 5.03 -1.22
C ASN A 160 2.49 4.40 -2.58
N LEU A 161 3.76 4.38 -3.00
CA LEU A 161 4.14 3.90 -4.33
C LEU A 161 4.25 2.38 -4.36
N ASP A 162 3.43 1.74 -5.22
CA ASP A 162 3.55 0.32 -5.52
C ASP A 162 4.46 0.11 -6.73
N VAL A 163 5.63 -0.48 -6.48
CA VAL A 163 6.69 -0.64 -7.50
C VAL A 163 6.32 -1.63 -8.60
N PHE A 164 5.51 -2.65 -8.28
CA PHE A 164 5.04 -3.59 -9.29
C PHE A 164 4.02 -2.95 -10.22
N TRP A 165 3.07 -2.19 -9.70
CA TRP A 165 2.06 -1.57 -10.54
C TRP A 165 2.65 -0.46 -11.43
N ILE A 166 3.69 0.25 -10.97
CA ILE A 166 4.47 1.17 -11.82
C ILE A 166 5.11 0.40 -12.97
N HIS A 167 5.83 -0.70 -12.66
CA HIS A 167 6.44 -1.58 -13.65
C HIS A 167 5.42 -2.21 -14.60
N TYR A 168 4.30 -2.70 -14.07
CA TYR A 168 3.21 -3.28 -14.86
C TYR A 168 2.58 -2.24 -15.78
N GLY A 169 2.47 -0.99 -15.36
CA GLY A 169 2.05 0.15 -16.18
C GLY A 169 3.07 0.62 -17.22
N ASN A 170 4.16 -0.12 -17.45
CA ASN A 170 5.26 0.19 -18.39
C ASN A 170 6.05 1.45 -18.04
N HIS A 171 6.15 1.78 -16.76
CA HIS A 171 7.01 2.85 -16.25
C HIS A 171 8.18 2.27 -15.47
N ASP A 172 9.24 3.06 -15.34
CA ASP A 172 10.42 2.72 -14.54
C ASP A 172 10.16 3.06 -13.05
N PRO A 173 10.11 2.06 -12.14
CA PRO A 173 9.89 2.31 -10.72
C PRO A 173 10.96 3.19 -10.09
N VAL A 174 12.23 3.03 -10.48
CA VAL A 174 13.35 3.81 -9.92
C VAL A 174 13.20 5.27 -10.28
N GLY A 175 13.09 5.60 -11.56
CA GLY A 175 12.90 6.97 -12.03
C GLY A 175 11.62 7.60 -11.46
N PHE A 176 10.56 6.79 -11.26
CA PHE A 176 9.31 7.27 -10.67
C PHE A 176 9.48 7.62 -9.18
N ILE A 177 10.17 6.78 -8.41
CA ILE A 177 10.49 7.06 -7.00
C ILE A 177 11.36 8.32 -6.90
N GLU A 178 12.41 8.45 -7.72
CA GLU A 178 13.29 9.61 -7.72
C GLU A 178 12.54 10.92 -8.02
N ALA A 179 11.60 10.89 -8.98
CA ALA A 179 10.79 12.04 -9.32
C ALA A 179 9.82 12.47 -8.19
N HIS A 180 9.43 11.55 -7.33
CA HIS A 180 8.43 11.78 -6.27
C HIS A 180 9.00 11.67 -4.84
N LYS A 181 10.34 11.65 -4.67
CA LYS A 181 11.01 11.43 -3.39
C LYS A 181 10.59 12.39 -2.26
N ASP A 182 10.14 13.59 -2.61
CA ASP A 182 9.73 14.60 -1.63
C ASP A 182 8.28 14.45 -1.15
N ARG A 183 7.51 13.53 -1.78
CA ARG A 183 6.12 13.25 -1.42
C ARG A 183 5.80 11.77 -1.21
N THR A 184 6.83 10.95 -0.96
CA THR A 184 6.69 9.54 -0.65
C THR A 184 7.62 9.16 0.50
N GLY A 185 7.22 8.19 1.30
CA GLY A 185 7.98 7.61 2.41
C GLY A 185 7.43 6.24 2.76
N TYR A 186 6.36 5.85 2.07
CA TYR A 186 5.65 4.61 2.25
C TYR A 186 5.56 3.87 0.92
N PHE A 187 6.02 2.63 0.87
CA PHE A 187 6.16 1.88 -0.38
C PHE A 187 5.52 0.51 -0.26
N HIS A 188 4.77 0.11 -1.27
CA HIS A 188 4.42 -1.28 -1.50
C HIS A 188 5.44 -1.94 -2.40
N PHE A 189 6.12 -2.95 -1.86
CA PHE A 189 6.96 -3.86 -2.60
C PHE A 189 6.14 -5.08 -2.96
N LYS A 190 5.87 -5.21 -4.23
CA LYS A 190 5.14 -6.29 -4.86
C LYS A 190 5.95 -6.77 -6.05
N ASP A 191 5.88 -8.05 -6.35
CA ASP A 191 6.59 -8.65 -7.50
C ASP A 191 5.66 -9.55 -8.31
N GLY A 192 6.06 -9.78 -9.53
CA GLY A 192 5.31 -10.61 -10.46
C GLY A 192 5.76 -10.42 -11.89
N THR A 193 5.03 -11.03 -12.80
CA THR A 193 5.27 -10.97 -14.23
C THR A 193 4.00 -10.59 -15.00
N LYS A 194 4.17 -10.23 -16.26
CA LYS A 194 3.06 -10.08 -17.21
C LYS A 194 2.83 -11.42 -17.89
N GLN A 195 1.61 -11.92 -17.83
CA GLN A 195 1.21 -13.12 -18.54
C GLN A 195 0.07 -12.84 -19.52
N VAL A 196 -0.04 -13.64 -20.55
CA VAL A 196 -1.18 -13.58 -21.48
C VAL A 196 -2.15 -14.68 -21.09
N ASN A 197 -3.38 -14.31 -20.74
CA ASN A 197 -4.41 -15.26 -20.40
C ASN A 197 -5.02 -15.95 -21.64
N THR A 198 -5.93 -16.89 -21.41
CA THR A 198 -6.60 -17.65 -22.49
C THR A 198 -7.44 -16.79 -23.46
N GLU A 199 -7.76 -15.56 -23.07
CA GLU A 199 -8.46 -14.58 -23.91
C GLU A 199 -7.51 -13.67 -24.70
N GLY A 200 -6.18 -13.88 -24.60
CA GLY A 200 -5.17 -13.05 -25.23
C GLY A 200 -4.91 -11.71 -24.54
N LYS A 201 -5.43 -11.51 -23.32
CA LYS A 201 -5.24 -10.29 -22.53
C LYS A 201 -4.01 -10.42 -21.63
N THR A 202 -3.23 -9.34 -21.55
CA THR A 202 -2.17 -9.23 -20.54
C THR A 202 -2.79 -9.09 -19.15
N VAL A 203 -2.37 -9.94 -18.25
CA VAL A 203 -2.82 -9.98 -16.84
C VAL A 203 -1.61 -10.09 -15.92
N PRO A 204 -1.70 -9.55 -14.67
CA PRO A 204 -0.64 -9.73 -13.69
C PRO A 204 -0.62 -11.18 -13.18
N HIS A 205 0.60 -11.72 -13.05
CA HIS A 205 0.88 -12.96 -12.32
C HIS A 205 1.78 -12.62 -11.16
N PHE A 206 1.21 -12.62 -9.96
CA PHE A 206 1.92 -12.23 -8.74
C PHE A 206 2.81 -13.37 -8.25
N THR A 207 3.97 -13.00 -7.74
CA THR A 207 4.94 -13.92 -7.13
C THR A 207 5.49 -13.30 -5.85
N GLU A 208 6.11 -14.11 -5.03
CA GLU A 208 6.86 -13.63 -3.86
C GLU A 208 7.98 -12.70 -4.29
N LEU A 209 8.38 -11.77 -3.42
CA LEU A 209 9.44 -10.81 -3.69
C LEU A 209 10.74 -11.51 -4.13
N GLY A 210 11.36 -10.98 -5.17
CA GLY A 210 12.57 -11.51 -5.80
C GLY A 210 12.34 -12.66 -6.78
N ARG A 211 11.07 -13.04 -7.05
CA ARG A 211 10.72 -14.12 -7.98
C ARG A 211 10.02 -13.63 -9.26
N GLY A 212 9.77 -12.36 -9.36
CA GLY A 212 9.15 -11.72 -10.53
C GLY A 212 10.11 -11.00 -11.44
N SER A 213 9.65 -9.92 -12.03
CA SER A 213 10.38 -9.14 -13.04
C SER A 213 10.74 -7.72 -12.61
N VAL A 214 10.34 -7.30 -11.42
CA VAL A 214 10.66 -5.96 -10.89
C VAL A 214 12.11 -5.96 -10.39
N ASP A 215 12.89 -4.95 -10.75
CA ASP A 215 14.20 -4.73 -10.12
C ASP A 215 14.00 -4.15 -8.70
N LEU A 216 13.58 -5.02 -7.77
CA LEU A 216 13.31 -4.65 -6.40
C LEU A 216 14.55 -4.16 -5.65
N LYS A 217 15.75 -4.58 -6.07
CA LYS A 217 16.99 -4.09 -5.46
C LYS A 217 17.20 -2.62 -5.79
N ALA A 218 17.11 -2.26 -7.07
CA ALA A 218 17.24 -0.87 -7.50
C ALA A 218 16.10 0.00 -6.92
N ALA A 219 14.86 -0.52 -6.88
CA ALA A 219 13.73 0.16 -6.25
C ALA A 219 13.96 0.38 -4.74
N TYR A 220 14.57 -0.58 -4.03
CA TYR A 220 14.92 -0.45 -2.61
C TYR A 220 15.98 0.63 -2.38
N GLU A 221 17.02 0.67 -3.21
CA GLU A 221 18.04 1.71 -3.14
C GLU A 221 17.46 3.11 -3.39
N ALA A 222 16.54 3.23 -4.35
CA ALA A 222 15.81 4.49 -4.60
C ALA A 222 14.88 4.87 -3.44
N ALA A 223 14.19 3.90 -2.84
CA ALA A 223 13.34 4.13 -1.66
C ALA A 223 14.17 4.60 -0.46
N LEU A 224 15.36 4.01 -0.23
CA LEU A 224 16.29 4.51 0.81
C LEU A 224 16.71 5.95 0.54
N ALA A 225 17.02 6.30 -0.71
CA ALA A 225 17.38 7.67 -1.10
C ALA A 225 16.21 8.66 -0.93
N ALA A 226 14.97 8.18 -1.03
CA ALA A 226 13.74 8.93 -0.75
C ALA A 226 13.38 8.96 0.75
N ASN A 227 14.25 8.48 1.65
CA ASN A 227 14.02 8.38 3.10
C ASN A 227 12.78 7.53 3.44
N ALA A 228 12.63 6.36 2.81
CA ALA A 228 11.56 5.43 3.11
C ALA A 228 11.44 5.18 4.63
N GLU A 229 10.23 5.35 5.16
CA GLU A 229 9.87 4.98 6.53
C GLU A 229 9.39 3.53 6.57
N TRP A 230 8.60 3.15 5.58
CA TRP A 230 7.98 1.84 5.48
C TRP A 230 8.21 1.17 4.13
N ILE A 231 8.60 -0.11 4.19
CA ILE A 231 8.57 -1.03 3.04
C ILE A 231 7.56 -2.14 3.37
N VAL A 232 6.47 -2.17 2.66
CA VAL A 232 5.37 -3.12 2.87
C VAL A 232 5.40 -4.18 1.78
N ALA A 233 5.60 -5.45 2.17
CA ALA A 233 5.42 -6.56 1.25
C ALA A 233 3.92 -6.73 0.97
N GLU A 234 3.54 -6.70 -0.30
CA GLU A 234 2.17 -6.92 -0.73
C GLU A 234 2.09 -7.96 -1.83
N GLN A 235 1.07 -8.80 -1.78
CA GLN A 235 0.75 -9.76 -2.83
C GLN A 235 -0.74 -10.07 -2.81
N ASP A 236 -1.45 -9.79 -3.91
CA ASP A 236 -2.93 -9.96 -3.95
C ASP A 236 -3.36 -11.42 -3.82
N ARG A 237 -2.53 -12.35 -4.31
CA ARG A 237 -2.75 -13.79 -4.24
C ARG A 237 -1.44 -14.54 -4.39
N THR A 238 -1.37 -15.74 -3.86
CA THR A 238 -0.22 -16.64 -3.97
C THR A 238 -0.66 -18.04 -4.38
N GLU A 239 0.21 -18.77 -5.06
CA GLU A 239 0.04 -20.21 -5.34
C GLU A 239 0.56 -21.08 -4.19
N LEU A 240 1.23 -20.49 -3.21
CA LEU A 240 1.72 -21.13 -1.99
C LEU A 240 0.70 -20.95 -0.85
N THR A 241 0.99 -21.48 0.32
CA THR A 241 0.28 -21.05 1.52
C THR A 241 0.67 -19.60 1.84
N PRO A 242 -0.25 -18.76 2.36
CA PRO A 242 0.10 -17.39 2.76
C PRO A 242 1.29 -17.30 3.72
N ALA A 243 1.42 -18.24 4.65
CA ALA A 243 2.55 -18.30 5.58
C ALA A 243 3.89 -18.53 4.88
N GLU A 244 3.96 -19.43 3.89
CA GLU A 244 5.15 -19.63 3.07
C GLU A 244 5.46 -18.39 2.24
N SER A 245 4.46 -17.82 1.59
CA SER A 245 4.61 -16.62 0.75
C SER A 245 5.19 -15.44 1.54
N VAL A 246 4.63 -15.10 2.69
CA VAL A 246 5.13 -13.98 3.52
C VAL A 246 6.53 -14.27 4.08
N THR A 247 6.84 -15.54 4.38
CA THR A 247 8.18 -15.93 4.84
C THR A 247 9.23 -15.71 3.77
N ILE A 248 8.95 -16.10 2.53
CA ILE A 248 9.84 -15.89 1.39
C ILE A 248 10.04 -14.40 1.12
N SER A 249 8.96 -13.64 1.09
CA SER A 249 9.02 -12.19 0.87
C SER A 249 9.80 -11.47 1.98
N ARG A 250 9.64 -11.89 3.25
CA ARG A 250 10.42 -11.34 4.37
C ARG A 250 11.90 -11.68 4.28
N GLN A 251 12.22 -12.91 3.86
CA GLN A 251 13.61 -13.31 3.66
C GLN A 251 14.27 -12.44 2.59
N TYR A 252 13.61 -12.22 1.46
CA TYR A 252 14.15 -11.37 0.41
C TYR A 252 14.39 -9.93 0.89
N LEU A 253 13.47 -9.34 1.66
CA LEU A 253 13.68 -8.00 2.24
C LEU A 253 14.90 -7.95 3.16
N ARG A 254 15.15 -9.02 3.96
CA ARG A 254 16.38 -9.13 4.77
C ARG A 254 17.64 -9.19 3.92
N GLU A 255 17.60 -9.87 2.78
CA GLU A 255 18.74 -9.93 1.83
C GLU A 255 19.03 -8.56 1.21
N LEU A 256 18.02 -7.69 1.07
CA LEU A 256 18.19 -6.29 0.67
C LEU A 256 18.72 -5.39 1.81
N GLY A 257 18.67 -5.84 3.07
CA GLY A 257 19.12 -5.08 4.23
C GLY A 257 17.99 -4.41 5.03
N ALA A 258 16.74 -4.82 4.82
CA ALA A 258 15.55 -4.29 5.50
C ALA A 258 15.06 -5.18 6.66
#